data_abaaecce6841d64b7a98597456fb7bba
#
_entry.id   abaaecce6841d64b7a98597456fb7bba
#
_cell.length_a   1.000
_cell.length_b   1.000
_cell.length_c   1.000
_cell.angle_alpha   90.00
_cell.angle_beta   90.00
_cell.angle_gamma   90.00
#
_symmetry.space_group_name_H-M   'P 1'
#
loop_
_entity.id
_entity.type
_entity.pdbx_description
1 polymer ?
#
loop_
_entity_poly.entity_id
_entity_poly.type
_entity_poly.pdbx_seq_one_letter_code
_entity_poly.pdbx_strand_id
1 'polypeptide(L)'
;MFNNFKRIIKLCYTVIGVTSLLFIVSCEDDDHDHDEHTDAEGFILENSSGTQVYKEFKGTQNGSVTLTAGETLELTVHFLGDDGKELEHDDHEGEEEEGELRVTGFNASIATVEVEEEHDEHDHGDEEHEMALEIKGVSAGSTGFKLELMHGSHADYTSTNNVPITVK
;
A
#
# COMPACT_ATOMS: atom_id res chain seq x y z
N MET A 1 -45.62 40.86 -44.66
CA MET A 1 -45.45 40.09 -43.39
C MET A 1 -44.36 38.99 -43.49
N PHE A 2 -44.06 38.46 -44.63
CA PHE A 2 -43.07 37.39 -44.83
C PHE A 2 -41.59 37.82 -44.75
N ASN A 3 -41.25 39.06 -45.00
CA ASN A 3 -39.83 39.50 -45.03
C ASN A 3 -39.19 39.66 -43.65
N ASN A 4 -39.99 39.96 -42.65
CA ASN A 4 -39.46 40.12 -41.28
C ASN A 4 -39.15 38.74 -40.65
N PHE A 5 -39.89 37.71 -41.01
CA PHE A 5 -39.67 36.34 -40.50
C PHE A 5 -38.34 35.74 -40.99
N LYS A 6 -37.98 35.96 -42.26
CA LYS A 6 -36.69 35.53 -42.80
C LYS A 6 -35.48 36.24 -42.18
N ARG A 7 -35.66 37.51 -41.75
CA ARG A 7 -34.61 38.28 -41.05
C ARG A 7 -34.40 37.79 -39.62
N ILE A 8 -35.47 37.43 -38.95
CA ILE A 8 -35.40 36.89 -37.59
C ILE A 8 -34.71 35.51 -37.58
N ILE A 9 -35.06 34.64 -38.55
CA ILE A 9 -34.42 33.32 -38.67
C ILE A 9 -32.92 33.45 -38.96
N LYS A 10 -32.50 34.35 -39.85
CA LYS A 10 -31.08 34.61 -40.12
C LYS A 10 -30.34 35.17 -38.90
N LEU A 11 -30.98 36.00 -38.12
CA LEU A 11 -30.40 36.57 -36.89
C LEU A 11 -30.22 35.49 -35.81
N CYS A 12 -31.17 34.55 -35.70
CA CYS A 12 -31.05 33.42 -34.77
C CYS A 12 -29.90 32.49 -35.12
N TYR A 13 -29.69 32.21 -36.43
CA TYR A 13 -28.58 31.36 -36.86
C TYR A 13 -27.20 32.02 -36.62
N THR A 14 -27.08 33.33 -36.72
CA THR A 14 -25.82 34.03 -36.46
C THR A 14 -25.52 34.13 -34.95
N VAL A 15 -26.53 34.23 -34.10
CA VAL A 15 -26.34 34.22 -32.64
C VAL A 15 -25.96 32.81 -32.13
N ILE A 16 -26.58 31.75 -32.68
CA ILE A 16 -26.26 30.37 -32.31
C ILE A 16 -24.84 29.99 -32.80
N GLY A 17 -24.40 30.49 -33.95
CA GLY A 17 -23.06 30.22 -34.50
C GLY A 17 -21.93 30.88 -33.69
N VAL A 18 -22.17 32.01 -33.04
CA VAL A 18 -21.14 32.74 -32.27
C VAL A 18 -21.02 32.21 -30.83
N THR A 19 -22.11 31.68 -30.26
CA THR A 19 -22.04 31.04 -28.93
C THR A 19 -21.45 29.66 -28.91
N SER A 20 -21.33 28.98 -30.06
CA SER A 20 -20.74 27.64 -30.13
C SER A 20 -19.20 27.62 -30.18
N LEU A 21 -18.54 28.78 -30.25
CA LEU A 21 -17.08 28.87 -30.41
C LEU A 21 -16.34 29.25 -29.12
N LEU A 22 -17.01 29.24 -27.97
CA LEU A 22 -16.43 29.64 -26.67
C LEU A 22 -16.36 28.50 -25.65
N PHE A 23 -16.54 27.24 -26.05
CA PHE A 23 -16.28 26.06 -25.23
C PHE A 23 -15.13 25.21 -25.75
N ILE A 24 -14.04 25.86 -26.14
CA ILE A 24 -12.74 25.21 -26.04
C ILE A 24 -12.26 25.59 -24.63
N VAL A 25 -12.88 24.97 -23.63
CA VAL A 25 -12.28 24.90 -22.30
C VAL A 25 -11.04 24.04 -22.50
N SER A 26 -9.91 24.73 -22.37
CA SER A 26 -8.66 24.17 -21.92
C SER A 26 -8.95 22.95 -21.05
N CYS A 27 -8.59 21.73 -21.50
CA CYS A 27 -8.07 20.77 -20.56
C CYS A 27 -6.79 21.43 -20.04
N GLU A 28 -6.83 22.01 -18.87
CA GLU A 28 -5.70 22.02 -18.01
C GLU A 28 -5.38 20.54 -17.86
N ASP A 29 -4.25 20.14 -18.41
CA ASP A 29 -3.56 18.96 -17.92
C ASP A 29 -3.35 19.28 -16.44
N ASP A 30 -4.24 18.79 -15.58
CA ASP A 30 -3.93 18.55 -14.22
C ASP A 30 -2.77 17.55 -14.31
N ASP A 31 -1.55 18.06 -14.18
CA ASP A 31 -0.44 17.28 -13.71
C ASP A 31 -0.91 16.74 -12.35
N HIS A 32 -1.65 15.62 -12.38
CA HIS A 32 -1.79 14.79 -11.22
C HIS A 32 -0.36 14.37 -10.90
N ASP A 33 0.22 15.01 -9.90
CA ASP A 33 1.25 14.37 -9.11
C ASP A 33 0.67 12.99 -8.81
N HIS A 34 1.09 12.01 -9.56
CA HIS A 34 0.88 10.62 -9.22
C HIS A 34 1.74 10.43 -7.98
N ASP A 35 1.13 10.70 -6.82
CA ASP A 35 1.62 10.07 -5.60
C ASP A 35 1.66 8.59 -5.94
N GLU A 36 2.86 8.05 -6.12
CA GLU A 36 3.07 6.64 -6.45
C GLU A 36 2.71 5.81 -5.21
N HIS A 37 1.39 5.65 -5.02
CA HIS A 37 0.88 4.81 -3.96
C HIS A 37 1.16 3.35 -4.33
N THR A 38 1.69 2.62 -3.38
CA THR A 38 1.88 1.18 -3.53
C THR A 38 0.51 0.50 -3.58
N ASP A 39 0.11 0.01 -4.75
CA ASP A 39 -1.16 -0.72 -4.95
C ASP A 39 -1.10 -2.13 -4.37
N ALA A 40 -0.82 -2.25 -3.07
CA ALA A 40 -0.76 -3.53 -2.39
C ALA A 40 -2.17 -4.07 -2.10
N GLU A 41 -2.45 -5.29 -2.54
CA GLU A 41 -3.70 -6.03 -2.32
C GLU A 41 -3.54 -7.15 -1.29
N GLY A 42 -2.34 -7.33 -0.76
CA GLY A 42 -2.02 -8.35 0.21
C GLY A 42 -0.56 -8.38 0.59
N PHE A 43 -0.18 -9.36 1.40
CA PHE A 43 1.19 -9.60 1.79
C PHE A 43 1.46 -11.07 2.17
N ILE A 44 2.72 -11.43 2.18
CA ILE A 44 3.24 -12.72 2.65
C ILE A 44 4.22 -12.45 3.79
N LEU A 45 4.23 -13.32 4.79
CA LEU A 45 5.29 -13.40 5.78
C LEU A 45 6.07 -14.70 5.55
N GLU A 46 7.37 -14.56 5.34
CA GLU A 46 8.29 -15.68 5.15
C GLU A 46 9.30 -15.73 6.29
N ASN A 47 9.71 -16.94 6.65
CA ASN A 47 10.81 -17.10 7.62
C ASN A 47 12.17 -17.08 6.91
N SER A 48 13.26 -17.05 7.66
CA SER A 48 14.65 -17.03 7.16
C SER A 48 15.03 -18.21 6.24
N SER A 49 14.17 -19.22 6.09
CA SER A 49 14.36 -20.31 5.11
C SER A 49 13.54 -20.12 3.83
N GLY A 50 12.87 -19.00 3.64
CA GLY A 50 11.97 -18.72 2.52
C GLY A 50 10.68 -19.51 2.57
N THR A 51 10.24 -19.93 3.77
CA THR A 51 9.00 -20.67 3.93
C THR A 51 7.88 -19.72 4.32
N GLN A 52 6.83 -19.68 3.51
CA GLN A 52 5.63 -18.89 3.82
C GLN A 52 4.98 -19.37 5.13
N VAL A 53 4.89 -18.46 6.10
CA VAL A 53 4.25 -18.68 7.41
C VAL A 53 2.81 -18.17 7.39
N TYR A 54 2.59 -17.02 6.74
CA TYR A 54 1.28 -16.40 6.63
C TYR A 54 1.14 -15.74 5.26
N LYS A 55 -0.08 -15.67 4.78
CA LYS A 55 -0.46 -14.90 3.58
C LYS A 55 -1.83 -14.29 3.77
N GLU A 56 -1.97 -13.02 3.41
CA GLU A 56 -3.25 -12.37 3.16
C GLU A 56 -3.27 -11.86 1.72
N PHE A 57 -4.37 -12.11 1.01
CA PHE A 57 -4.57 -11.59 -0.33
C PHE A 57 -6.06 -11.33 -0.58
N LYS A 58 -6.39 -10.07 -0.92
CA LYS A 58 -7.77 -9.60 -1.14
C LYS A 58 -8.73 -10.04 -0.02
N GLY A 59 -8.26 -9.84 1.23
CA GLY A 59 -9.01 -10.16 2.45
C GLY A 59 -9.12 -11.65 2.80
N THR A 60 -8.54 -12.55 1.99
CA THR A 60 -8.45 -13.97 2.29
C THR A 60 -7.12 -14.27 2.97
N GLN A 61 -7.16 -14.89 4.15
CA GLN A 61 -5.97 -15.23 4.92
C GLN A 61 -5.71 -16.75 4.96
N ASN A 62 -4.42 -17.11 5.08
CA ASN A 62 -3.95 -18.48 5.30
C ASN A 62 -2.67 -18.47 6.12
N GLY A 63 -2.56 -19.40 7.07
CA GLY A 63 -1.39 -19.53 7.95
C GLY A 63 -1.56 -18.82 9.29
N SER A 64 -0.55 -18.96 10.14
CA SER A 64 -0.45 -18.35 11.46
C SER A 64 0.97 -18.47 12.00
N VAL A 65 1.38 -17.54 12.84
CA VAL A 65 2.65 -17.60 13.56
C VAL A 65 2.51 -18.47 14.79
N THR A 66 3.40 -19.45 14.95
CA THR A 66 3.47 -20.29 16.17
C THR A 66 4.91 -20.33 16.67
N LEU A 67 5.08 -20.01 17.95
CA LEU A 67 6.38 -20.01 18.63
C LEU A 67 6.22 -20.44 20.09
N THR A 68 7.33 -20.74 20.76
CA THR A 68 7.36 -21.06 22.21
C THR A 68 7.70 -19.81 23.03
N ALA A 69 7.33 -19.80 24.31
CA ALA A 69 7.68 -18.69 25.18
C ALA A 69 9.22 -18.55 25.28
N GLY A 70 9.72 -17.35 25.02
CA GLY A 70 11.16 -17.02 24.97
C GLY A 70 11.79 -17.21 23.58
N GLU A 71 11.08 -17.77 22.61
CA GLU A 71 11.52 -17.87 21.22
C GLU A 71 11.34 -16.54 20.48
N THR A 72 12.30 -16.22 19.62
CA THR A 72 12.23 -15.10 18.68
C THR A 72 12.21 -15.65 17.26
N LEU A 73 11.37 -15.06 16.41
CA LEU A 73 11.19 -15.43 15.01
C LEU A 73 11.28 -14.15 14.15
N GLU A 74 12.18 -14.16 13.19
CA GLU A 74 12.30 -13.14 12.16
C GLU A 74 11.45 -13.53 10.96
N LEU A 75 10.69 -12.59 10.41
CA LEU A 75 9.82 -12.77 9.25
C LEU A 75 10.04 -11.64 8.27
N THR A 76 10.40 -11.97 7.03
CA THR A 76 10.40 -11.03 5.91
C THR A 76 8.98 -10.76 5.45
N VAL A 77 8.69 -9.51 5.08
CA VAL A 77 7.39 -9.06 4.59
C VAL A 77 7.49 -8.77 3.09
N HIS A 78 6.66 -9.44 2.30
CA HIS A 78 6.56 -9.21 0.86
C HIS A 78 5.14 -8.74 0.53
N PHE A 79 4.99 -7.56 -0.03
CA PHE A 79 3.69 -7.05 -0.47
C PHE A 79 3.30 -7.62 -1.83
N LEU A 80 2.00 -7.78 -2.05
CA LEU A 80 1.45 -8.40 -3.26
C LEU A 80 0.58 -7.39 -4.02
N GLY A 81 0.84 -7.22 -5.30
CA GLY A 81 0.01 -6.46 -6.21
C GLY A 81 -1.32 -7.15 -6.54
N ASP A 82 -2.11 -6.55 -7.40
CA ASP A 82 -3.45 -6.99 -7.79
C ASP A 82 -3.50 -8.37 -8.45
N ASP A 83 -2.41 -8.79 -9.07
CA ASP A 83 -2.22 -10.10 -9.71
C ASP A 83 -1.71 -11.17 -8.73
N GLY A 84 -1.46 -10.80 -7.47
CA GLY A 84 -1.00 -11.68 -6.39
C GLY A 84 0.48 -12.03 -6.46
N LYS A 85 1.26 -11.32 -7.28
CA LYS A 85 2.72 -11.39 -7.29
C LYS A 85 3.29 -10.36 -6.34
N GLU A 86 4.50 -10.61 -5.93
CA GLU A 86 5.30 -9.69 -5.13
C GLU A 86 5.51 -8.37 -5.90
N LEU A 87 5.38 -7.28 -5.18
CA LEU A 87 5.71 -5.96 -5.68
C LEU A 87 7.23 -5.79 -5.57
N GLU A 88 7.88 -5.61 -6.69
CA GLU A 88 9.30 -5.24 -6.73
C GLU A 88 9.39 -3.76 -6.33
N HIS A 89 10.23 -3.44 -5.36
CA HIS A 89 10.60 -2.07 -5.08
C HIS A 89 11.53 -1.63 -6.21
N ASP A 90 11.02 -0.84 -7.15
CA ASP A 90 11.87 -0.18 -8.13
C ASP A 90 12.66 0.91 -7.40
N ASP A 91 13.97 0.72 -7.31
CA ASP A 91 14.93 1.72 -6.83
C ASP A 91 14.97 2.92 -7.78
N HIS A 92 13.93 3.73 -7.78
CA HIS A 92 13.97 5.01 -8.46
C HIS A 92 14.88 5.95 -7.65
N GLU A 93 15.98 6.39 -8.27
CA GLU A 93 16.87 7.42 -7.76
C GLU A 93 16.13 8.77 -7.59
N GLY A 94 15.18 8.83 -6.68
CA GLY A 94 14.42 10.00 -6.28
C GLY A 94 14.31 10.00 -4.75
N GLU A 95 14.28 11.17 -4.13
CA GLU A 95 14.09 11.38 -2.68
C GLU A 95 12.66 11.00 -2.24
N GLU A 96 12.13 9.87 -2.69
CA GLU A 96 10.80 9.38 -2.30
C GLU A 96 10.90 8.67 -0.97
N GLU A 97 10.01 9.01 -0.05
CA GLU A 97 9.97 8.41 1.28
C GLU A 97 9.67 6.91 1.12
N GLU A 98 10.63 6.05 1.46
CA GLU A 98 10.46 4.60 1.46
C GLU A 98 9.26 4.23 2.34
N GLY A 99 8.50 3.21 1.91
CA GLY A 99 7.37 2.73 2.68
C GLY A 99 7.83 2.18 4.04
N GLU A 100 7.20 2.62 5.13
CA GLU A 100 7.51 2.20 6.49
C GLU A 100 6.48 1.18 7.00
N LEU A 101 6.95 0.09 7.63
CA LEU A 101 6.05 -0.86 8.28
C LEU A 101 5.53 -0.31 9.61
N ARG A 102 4.25 -0.54 9.86
CA ARG A 102 3.65 -0.31 11.18
C ARG A 102 2.84 -1.51 11.63
N VAL A 103 3.02 -1.92 12.89
CA VAL A 103 2.30 -3.02 13.51
C VAL A 103 1.49 -2.55 14.70
N THR A 104 0.25 -3.04 14.81
CA THR A 104 -0.67 -2.65 15.89
C THR A 104 -1.54 -3.82 16.35
N GLY A 105 -2.18 -3.71 17.52
CA GLY A 105 -3.23 -4.60 17.98
C GLY A 105 -2.80 -5.87 18.70
N PHE A 106 -1.51 -6.16 18.84
CA PHE A 106 -1.02 -7.32 19.60
C PHE A 106 -1.08 -7.10 21.12
N ASN A 107 -1.12 -8.20 21.86
CA ASN A 107 -1.02 -8.19 23.31
C ASN A 107 0.42 -8.49 23.74
N ALA A 108 1.16 -7.46 24.15
CA ALA A 108 2.56 -7.56 24.53
C ALA A 108 2.84 -8.51 25.73
N SER A 109 1.83 -8.89 26.52
CA SER A 109 2.00 -9.91 27.56
C SER A 109 2.03 -11.35 27.02
N ILE A 110 1.65 -11.54 25.75
CA ILE A 110 1.67 -12.84 25.06
C ILE A 110 2.80 -12.88 24.03
N ALA A 111 2.91 -11.87 23.18
CA ALA A 111 3.97 -11.71 22.21
C ALA A 111 4.25 -10.24 21.93
N THR A 112 5.52 -9.87 21.69
CA THR A 112 5.89 -8.59 21.09
C THR A 112 6.09 -8.76 19.60
N VAL A 113 5.80 -7.70 18.82
CA VAL A 113 6.04 -7.60 17.39
C VAL A 113 6.73 -6.27 17.16
N GLU A 114 7.93 -6.31 16.64
CA GLU A 114 8.75 -5.12 16.36
C GLU A 114 9.10 -5.11 14.87
N VAL A 115 9.12 -3.94 14.27
CA VAL A 115 9.62 -3.75 12.92
C VAL A 115 11.14 -3.67 13.01
N GLU A 116 11.85 -4.43 12.19
CA GLU A 116 13.29 -4.31 12.10
C GLU A 116 13.60 -3.13 11.17
N GLU A 117 14.22 -2.10 11.74
CA GLU A 117 14.81 -1.01 10.98
C GLU A 117 16.24 -1.42 10.65
N GLU A 118 16.56 -1.60 9.37
CA GLU A 118 17.94 -1.79 8.97
C GLU A 118 18.71 -0.50 9.25
N HIS A 119 19.60 -0.55 10.23
CA HIS A 119 20.54 0.53 10.50
C HIS A 119 21.59 0.54 9.38
N ASP A 120 21.54 1.58 8.56
CA ASP A 120 22.59 1.95 7.61
C ASP A 120 23.98 2.01 8.26
N GLU A 121 24.70 0.89 8.32
CA GLU A 121 26.14 0.94 8.31
C GLU A 121 26.56 0.97 6.82
N HIS A 122 26.85 2.16 6.33
CA HIS A 122 27.30 2.52 5.00
C HIS A 122 28.22 1.46 4.37
N ASP A 123 27.66 0.49 3.70
CA ASP A 123 28.37 -0.32 2.74
C ASP A 123 27.60 -0.29 1.41
N HIS A 124 28.20 0.29 0.38
CA HIS A 124 27.64 0.47 -0.94
C HIS A 124 27.58 -0.88 -1.67
N GLY A 125 26.60 -1.69 -1.37
CA GLY A 125 26.22 -2.86 -2.14
C GLY A 125 24.75 -2.72 -2.52
N ASP A 126 24.40 -3.15 -3.73
CA ASP A 126 23.01 -3.27 -4.22
C ASP A 126 22.26 -4.34 -3.40
N GLU A 127 22.04 -4.10 -2.09
CA GLU A 127 21.23 -4.97 -1.22
C GLU A 127 19.82 -4.37 -1.17
N GLU A 128 18.86 -5.17 -1.66
CA GLU A 128 17.44 -4.85 -1.60
C GLU A 128 17.04 -4.64 -0.13
N HIS A 129 16.43 -3.51 0.20
CA HIS A 129 15.92 -3.22 1.55
C HIS A 129 14.74 -4.16 1.86
N GLU A 130 15.03 -5.26 2.55
CA GLU A 130 13.98 -6.20 2.97
C GLU A 130 13.23 -5.67 4.19
N MET A 131 11.92 -5.52 4.10
CA MET A 131 11.07 -5.20 5.24
C MET A 131 10.92 -6.43 6.13
N ALA A 132 11.27 -6.31 7.42
CA ALA A 132 11.25 -7.43 8.34
C ALA A 132 10.55 -7.14 9.67
N LEU A 133 10.10 -8.21 10.32
CA LEU A 133 9.46 -8.19 11.64
C LEU A 133 10.16 -9.17 12.57
N GLU A 134 10.52 -8.72 13.78
CA GLU A 134 10.87 -9.58 14.88
C GLU A 134 9.64 -9.89 15.76
N ILE A 135 9.31 -11.17 15.92
CA ILE A 135 8.22 -11.63 16.79
C ILE A 135 8.79 -12.46 17.93
N LYS A 136 8.55 -12.01 19.17
CA LYS A 136 9.03 -12.71 20.37
C LYS A 136 7.89 -13.22 21.22
N GLY A 137 7.89 -14.51 21.52
CA GLY A 137 6.96 -15.15 22.46
C GLY A 137 7.27 -14.75 23.90
N VAL A 138 6.31 -14.17 24.61
CA VAL A 138 6.44 -13.74 26.01
C VAL A 138 5.84 -14.75 26.97
N SER A 139 4.60 -15.15 26.74
CA SER A 139 3.91 -16.15 27.58
C SER A 139 2.88 -16.93 26.76
N ALA A 140 2.58 -18.16 27.20
CA ALA A 140 1.61 -19.02 26.52
C ALA A 140 0.25 -18.33 26.38
N GLY A 141 -0.31 -18.36 25.16
CA GLY A 141 -1.58 -17.70 24.83
C GLY A 141 -1.72 -17.46 23.34
N SER A 142 -2.76 -16.72 22.97
CA SER A 142 -3.00 -16.32 21.57
C SER A 142 -3.24 -14.83 21.50
N THR A 143 -2.68 -14.19 20.46
CA THR A 143 -2.88 -12.79 20.10
C THR A 143 -2.85 -12.65 18.59
N GLY A 144 -2.77 -11.45 18.07
CA GLY A 144 -2.60 -11.18 16.64
C GLY A 144 -2.34 -9.71 16.44
N PHE A 145 -1.80 -9.34 15.28
CA PHE A 145 -1.49 -7.96 14.91
C PHE A 145 -2.06 -7.58 13.56
N LYS A 146 -2.22 -6.29 13.35
CA LYS A 146 -2.46 -5.66 12.06
C LYS A 146 -1.13 -5.17 11.51
N LEU A 147 -0.95 -5.36 10.19
CA LEU A 147 0.17 -4.80 9.44
C LEU A 147 -0.33 -3.65 8.57
N GLU A 148 0.44 -2.58 8.52
CA GLU A 148 0.21 -1.43 7.66
C GLU A 148 1.51 -1.07 6.94
N LEU A 149 1.41 -0.74 5.66
CA LEU A 149 2.47 -0.09 4.91
C LEU A 149 2.15 1.40 4.90
N MET A 150 3.05 2.19 5.46
CA MET A 150 2.90 3.64 5.60
C MET A 150 3.71 4.34 4.52
N HIS A 151 3.15 5.40 3.97
CA HIS A 151 3.86 6.38 3.18
C HIS A 151 3.70 7.74 3.87
N GLY A 152 4.76 8.21 4.52
CA GLY A 152 4.70 9.39 5.34
C GLY A 152 3.62 9.28 6.43
N SER A 153 2.56 10.06 6.35
CA SER A 153 1.51 10.13 7.38
C SER A 153 0.27 9.27 7.10
N HIS A 154 0.16 8.61 5.96
CA HIS A 154 -0.99 7.79 5.59
C HIS A 154 -0.58 6.33 5.31
N ALA A 155 -1.54 5.42 5.39
CA ALA A 155 -1.32 4.03 5.07
C ALA A 155 -1.72 3.77 3.62
N ASP A 156 -0.79 3.27 2.81
CA ASP A 156 -1.07 2.78 1.46
C ASP A 156 -1.73 1.41 1.52
N TYR A 157 -1.36 0.60 2.52
CA TYR A 157 -1.99 -0.68 2.78
C TYR A 157 -2.29 -0.86 4.26
N THR A 158 -3.43 -1.47 4.55
CA THR A 158 -3.78 -1.95 5.90
C THR A 158 -4.35 -3.35 5.81
N SER A 159 -3.74 -4.31 6.52
CA SER A 159 -4.20 -5.69 6.52
C SER A 159 -5.68 -5.80 6.92
N THR A 160 -6.47 -6.54 6.16
CA THR A 160 -7.91 -6.74 6.44
C THR A 160 -8.10 -7.61 7.69
N ASN A 161 -7.25 -8.61 7.87
CA ASN A 161 -7.29 -9.53 9.00
C ASN A 161 -6.15 -9.27 9.98
N ASN A 162 -6.29 -9.77 11.22
CA ASN A 162 -5.14 -9.86 12.10
C ASN A 162 -4.31 -11.10 11.75
N VAL A 163 -2.98 -10.96 11.73
CA VAL A 163 -2.06 -12.09 11.66
C VAL A 163 -2.14 -12.86 12.98
N PRO A 164 -2.59 -14.12 13.01
CA PRO A 164 -2.76 -14.85 14.26
C PRO A 164 -1.40 -15.29 14.83
N ILE A 165 -1.17 -15.09 16.13
CA ILE A 165 0.00 -15.57 16.86
C ILE A 165 -0.44 -16.54 17.96
N THR A 166 0.24 -17.67 18.08
CA THR A 166 0.07 -18.62 19.19
C THR A 166 1.41 -18.89 19.84
N VAL A 167 1.51 -18.60 21.13
CA VAL A 167 2.68 -18.92 21.97
C VAL A 167 2.35 -20.13 22.84
N LYS A 168 3.24 -21.15 22.83
CA LYS A 168 3.11 -22.42 23.58
C LYS A 168 4.02 -22.48 24.76
#